data_290713ae084f524ed1a26c2b3b5ed720
#
_entry.id   290713ae084f524ed1a26c2b3b5ed720
#
_cell.length_a   1.000
_cell.length_b   1.000
_cell.length_c   1.000
_cell.angle_alpha   90.00
_cell.angle_beta   90.00
_cell.angle_gamma   90.00
#
_symmetry.space_group_name_H-M   'P 1'
#
loop_
_entity.id
_entity.type
_entity.pdbx_description
1 polymer ?
#
loop_
_entity_poly.entity_id
_entity_poly.type
_entity_poly.pdbx_seq_one_letter_code
_entity_poly.pdbx_strand_id
1 'polypeptide(L)' 'MDQVELRELAPRVLSVLVRRGADFATAEDAVQEALIRALSHWEDDRPADPTGWLITVAWR' A
#
# COMPACT_ATOMS: atom_id res chain seq x y z
N MET A 1 -3.45 -14.61 -4.95
CA MET A 1 -3.31 -13.92 -3.67
C MET A 1 -4.66 -13.45 -3.17
N ASP A 2 -4.91 -13.61 -1.91
CA ASP A 2 -6.19 -13.19 -1.39
C ASP A 2 -6.10 -11.82 -0.71
N GLN A 3 -7.26 -11.27 -0.40
CA GLN A 3 -7.34 -9.93 0.16
C GLN A 3 -6.81 -9.82 1.57
N VAL A 4 -6.82 -10.92 2.30
CA VAL A 4 -6.30 -10.95 3.66
C VAL A 4 -4.80 -10.69 3.62
N GLU A 5 -4.10 -11.35 2.71
CA GLU A 5 -2.67 -11.16 2.57
C GLU A 5 -2.35 -9.71 2.19
N LEU A 6 -3.12 -9.14 1.27
CA LEU A 6 -2.92 -7.75 0.86
C LEU A 6 -3.11 -6.80 2.02
N ARG A 7 -4.16 -7.00 2.81
CA ARG A 7 -4.43 -6.14 3.97
C ARG A 7 -3.33 -6.20 5.01
N GLU A 8 -2.66 -7.34 5.12
CA GLU A 8 -1.59 -7.50 6.09
C GLU A 8 -0.39 -6.62 5.79
N LEU A 9 -0.28 -6.16 4.57
CA LEU A 9 0.79 -5.24 4.18
C LEU A 9 0.52 -3.80 4.62
N ALA A 10 -0.74 -3.47 4.88
CA ALA A 10 -1.13 -2.08 5.17
C ALA A 10 -0.40 -1.46 6.35
N PRO A 11 -0.29 -2.12 7.52
CA PRO A 11 0.41 -1.51 8.65
C PRO A 11 1.87 -1.22 8.36
N ARG A 12 2.50 -2.08 7.58
CA ARG A 12 3.90 -1.92 7.20
C ARG A 12 4.08 -0.71 6.30
N VAL A 13 3.21 -0.58 5.31
CA VAL A 13 3.25 0.56 4.39
C VAL A 13 2.98 1.85 5.14
N LEU A 14 1.97 1.85 6.01
CA LEU A 14 1.63 3.02 6.81
C LEU A 14 2.82 3.47 7.66
N SER A 15 3.49 2.53 8.30
CA SER A 15 4.64 2.81 9.14
C SER A 15 5.75 3.51 8.35
N VAL A 16 6.01 3.05 7.13
CA VAL A 16 7.03 3.66 6.28
C VAL A 16 6.67 5.10 5.92
N LEU A 17 5.41 5.32 5.55
CA LEU A 17 4.97 6.67 5.18
C LEU A 17 5.10 7.65 6.34
N VAL A 18 4.69 7.22 7.53
CA VAL A 18 4.78 8.06 8.72
C VAL A 18 6.23 8.38 9.05
N ARG A 19 7.12 7.40 8.93
CA ARG A 19 8.55 7.62 9.14
C ARG A 19 9.13 8.62 8.16
N ARG A 20 8.60 8.68 6.96
CA ARG A 20 9.05 9.63 5.95
C ARG A 20 8.48 11.02 6.18
N GLY A 21 7.65 11.18 7.21
CA GLY A 21 7.12 12.48 7.58
C GLY A 21 5.69 12.74 7.14
N ALA A 22 5.00 11.73 6.63
CA ALA A 22 3.60 11.90 6.26
C ALA A 22 2.73 12.05 7.50
N ASP A 23 1.72 12.91 7.39
CA ASP A 23 0.71 13.04 8.41
C ASP A 23 -0.07 11.72 8.51
N PHE A 24 -0.40 11.30 9.72
CA PHE A 24 -1.02 9.99 9.94
C PHE A 24 -2.32 9.81 9.16
N ALA A 25 -3.22 10.78 9.26
CA ALA A 25 -4.51 10.68 8.57
C ALA A 25 -4.33 10.65 7.05
N THR A 26 -3.43 11.47 6.54
CA THR A 26 -3.11 11.50 5.12
C THR A 26 -2.50 10.18 4.68
N ALA A 27 -1.60 9.63 5.50
CA ALA A 27 -0.97 8.35 5.19
C ALA A 27 -1.99 7.22 5.17
N GLU A 28 -2.95 7.23 6.09
CA GLU A 28 -4.01 6.22 6.10
C GLU A 28 -4.83 6.25 4.81
N ASP A 29 -5.21 7.43 4.38
CA ASP A 29 -5.98 7.58 3.14
C ASP A 29 -5.16 7.10 1.94
N ALA A 30 -3.89 7.42 1.91
CA ALA A 30 -3.01 7.02 0.82
C ALA A 30 -2.85 5.50 0.76
N VAL A 31 -2.71 4.87 1.93
CA VAL A 31 -2.60 3.41 2.00
C VAL A 31 -3.88 2.75 1.49
N GLN A 32 -5.04 3.25 1.92
CA GLN A 32 -6.32 2.71 1.46
C GLN A 32 -6.44 2.79 -0.05
N GLU A 33 -6.08 3.92 -0.63
CA GLU A 33 -6.15 4.09 -2.06
C GLU A 33 -5.18 3.17 -2.79
N ALA A 34 -3.98 3.00 -2.25
CA ALA A 34 -2.99 2.10 -2.84
C ALA A 34 -3.49 0.66 -2.82
N LEU A 35 -4.16 0.25 -1.73
CA LEU A 35 -4.72 -1.10 -1.65
C LEU A 35 -5.83 -1.31 -2.68
N ILE A 36 -6.67 -0.31 -2.89
CA ILE A 36 -7.73 -0.39 -3.89
C ILE A 36 -7.12 -0.56 -5.28
N ARG A 37 -6.09 0.19 -5.59
CA ARG A 37 -5.40 0.08 -6.87
C ARG A 37 -4.75 -1.27 -7.04
N ALA A 38 -4.19 -1.83 -5.96
CA ALA A 38 -3.58 -3.14 -6.00
C ALA A 38 -4.60 -4.22 -6.36
N LEU A 39 -5.81 -4.14 -5.82
CA LEU A 39 -6.85 -5.12 -6.14
C LEU A 39 -7.14 -5.18 -7.63
N SER A 40 -7.09 -4.03 -8.30
CA SER A 40 -7.35 -3.93 -9.73
C SER A 40 -6.16 -4.38 -10.56
N HIS A 41 -4.96 -3.95 -10.20
CA HIS A 41 -3.76 -4.19 -11.00
C HIS A 41 -3.13 -5.55 -10.80
N TRP A 42 -3.17 -6.08 -9.58
CA TRP A 42 -2.45 -7.30 -9.26
C TRP A 42 -3.14 -8.57 -9.73
N GLU A 43 -4.35 -8.47 -10.21
CA GLU A 43 -5.04 -9.63 -10.79
C GLU A 43 -4.27 -10.16 -11.98
N ASP A 44 -3.75 -9.26 -12.78
CA ASP A 44 -3.05 -9.63 -14.02
C ASP A 44 -1.54 -9.64 -13.84
N ASP A 45 -1.02 -8.78 -12.98
CA ASP A 45 0.43 -8.60 -12.89
C ASP A 45 0.83 -8.21 -11.48
N ARG A 46 1.08 -9.23 -10.67
CA ARG A 46 1.50 -9.01 -9.29
C ARG A 46 2.96 -8.60 -9.25
N PRO A 47 3.31 -7.49 -8.57
CA PRO A 47 4.69 -7.04 -8.51
C PRO A 47 5.58 -8.00 -7.71
N ALA A 48 6.86 -8.02 -8.04
CA ALA A 48 7.83 -8.83 -7.31
C ALA A 48 8.00 -8.34 -5.87
N ASP A 49 7.83 -7.04 -5.66
CA ASP A 49 7.91 -6.44 -4.33
C ASP A 49 6.60 -5.72 -4.00
N PRO A 50 5.61 -6.46 -3.48
CA PRO A 50 4.29 -5.87 -3.20
C PRO A 50 4.34 -4.70 -2.24
N THR A 51 5.14 -4.80 -1.19
CA THR A 51 5.26 -3.73 -0.21
C THR A 51 5.85 -2.46 -0.83
N GLY A 52 6.91 -2.62 -1.61
CA GLY A 52 7.52 -1.49 -2.31
C GLY A 52 6.59 -0.83 -3.30
N TRP A 53 5.80 -1.64 -4.01
CA TRP A 53 4.82 -1.13 -4.95
C TRP A 53 3.79 -0.24 -4.24
N LEU A 54 3.27 -0.74 -3.10
CA LEU A 54 2.29 0.01 -2.32
C LEU A 54 2.86 1.31 -1.79
N ILE A 55 4.10 1.27 -1.31
CA ILE A 55 4.77 2.47 -0.80
C ILE A 55 4.91 3.51 -1.92
N THR A 56 5.35 3.07 -3.10
CA THR A 56 5.53 3.96 -4.24
C THR A 56 4.22 4.63 -4.64
N VAL A 57 3.15 3.85 -4.74
CA VAL A 57 1.85 4.38 -5.13
C VAL A 57 1.30 5.32 -4.06
N ALA A 58 1.40 4.92 -2.81
CA ALA A 58 0.86 5.71 -1.71
C ALA A 58 1.61 7.02 -1.49
N TRP A 59 2.91 7.00 -1.73
CA TRP A 59 3.75 8.19 -1.50
C TRP A 59 3.53 9.29 -2.52
N ARG A 60 3.06 8.94 -3.69
CA ARG A 60 2.77 9.96 -4.71
C ARG A 60 1.65 10.88 -4.26
#